data_467fdfdd0091860223947b5e74746b29
#
_entry.id   467fdfdd0091860223947b5e74746b29
#
_cell.length_a   1.000
_cell.length_b   1.000
_cell.length_c   1.000
_cell.angle_alpha   90.00
_cell.angle_beta   90.00
_cell.angle_gamma   90.00
#
_symmetry.space_group_name_H-M   'P 1'
#
loop_
_entity.id
_entity.type
_entity.pdbx_description
1 polymer ?
#
loop_
_entity_poly.entity_id
_entity_poly.type
_entity_poly.pdbx_seq_one_letter_code
_entity_poly.pdbx_strand_id
1 'polypeptide(L)'
;VKDPEKLLRIAKEWGVETEGKDIYDLAHEMSDLAQEEYGKIRGYSRWLKRAPQHTQDLWHAAGIEPRAIDREVSCALHMTHMGNTSKPEALIRQALRNGLSDGWGGSMMGTEFSDVLFGTPKPIDTEANLGVMVAENVNIVVHGHDPSLSEMICEYADSKEMIDYAKSMGAKGITVSGVCCTSNEVAMRRGIPMAGNFLQQENVVLTGACEAIVVDVQCIFPALG
;
A
#
# COMPACT_ATOMS: atom_id res chain seq x y z
N VAL A 1 -1.10 -16.29 -5.68
CA VAL A 1 -0.93 -16.29 -4.23
C VAL A 1 0.49 -16.73 -3.91
N LYS A 2 1.31 -15.82 -3.38
CA LYS A 2 2.72 -16.07 -3.05
C LYS A 2 2.91 -16.45 -1.57
N ASP A 3 2.00 -16.03 -0.69
CA ASP A 3 1.99 -16.39 0.74
C ASP A 3 0.64 -17.04 1.13
N PRO A 4 0.44 -18.33 0.82
CA PRO A 4 -0.78 -19.03 1.16
C PRO A 4 -0.98 -19.24 2.67
N GLU A 5 0.11 -19.32 3.44
CA GLU A 5 0.02 -19.46 4.91
C GLU A 5 -0.57 -18.20 5.54
N LYS A 6 -0.17 -17.04 5.05
CA LYS A 6 -0.73 -15.76 5.48
C LYS A 6 -2.21 -15.64 5.11
N LEU A 7 -2.59 -16.06 3.91
CA LEU A 7 -4.01 -16.09 3.51
C LEU A 7 -4.85 -16.95 4.44
N LEU A 8 -4.40 -18.16 4.74
CA LEU A 8 -5.08 -19.06 5.68
C LEU A 8 -5.19 -18.47 7.08
N ARG A 9 -4.15 -17.78 7.55
CA ARG A 9 -4.16 -17.11 8.85
C ARG A 9 -5.21 -15.99 8.89
N ILE A 10 -5.23 -15.11 7.89
CA ILE A 10 -6.20 -14.01 7.80
C ILE A 10 -7.62 -14.55 7.71
N ALA A 11 -7.85 -15.58 6.88
CA ALA A 11 -9.17 -16.21 6.73
C ALA A 11 -9.69 -16.74 8.07
N LYS A 12 -8.86 -17.48 8.80
CA LYS A 12 -9.22 -17.98 10.15
C LYS A 12 -9.50 -16.85 11.14
N GLU A 13 -8.69 -15.79 11.11
CA GLU A 13 -8.88 -14.61 11.97
C GLU A 13 -10.22 -13.91 11.67
N TRP A 14 -10.63 -13.90 10.41
CA TRP A 14 -11.91 -13.35 9.98
C TRP A 14 -13.09 -14.31 10.15
N GLY A 15 -12.85 -15.54 10.60
CA GLY A 15 -13.86 -16.56 10.83
C GLY A 15 -14.36 -17.23 9.56
N VAL A 16 -13.53 -17.22 8.50
CA VAL A 16 -13.82 -17.89 7.24
C VAL A 16 -13.37 -19.36 7.32
N GLU A 17 -14.24 -20.26 6.87
CA GLU A 17 -13.92 -21.68 6.76
C GLU A 17 -12.83 -21.90 5.71
N THR A 18 -11.80 -22.65 6.07
CA THR A 18 -10.64 -22.87 5.20
C THR A 18 -10.46 -24.35 4.79
N GLU A 19 -11.13 -25.26 5.48
CA GLU A 19 -10.95 -26.69 5.25
C GLU A 19 -11.59 -27.13 3.92
N GLY A 20 -10.82 -27.82 3.11
CA GLY A 20 -11.28 -28.36 1.83
C GLY A 20 -11.42 -27.33 0.69
N LYS A 21 -11.08 -26.05 0.93
CA LYS A 21 -11.11 -25.02 -0.12
C LYS A 21 -9.80 -24.98 -0.90
N ASP A 22 -9.91 -24.76 -2.20
CA ASP A 22 -8.77 -24.39 -3.03
C ASP A 22 -8.26 -23.01 -2.62
N ILE A 23 -6.94 -22.82 -2.74
CA ILE A 23 -6.30 -21.57 -2.26
C ILE A 23 -6.72 -20.34 -3.09
N TYR A 24 -7.03 -20.51 -4.37
CA TYR A 24 -7.47 -19.42 -5.22
C TYR A 24 -8.93 -19.07 -4.95
N ASP A 25 -9.79 -20.07 -4.71
CA ASP A 25 -11.19 -19.85 -4.31
C ASP A 25 -11.24 -19.11 -2.97
N LEU A 26 -10.38 -19.51 -2.02
CA LEU A 26 -10.25 -18.80 -0.75
C LEU A 26 -9.76 -17.36 -0.94
N ALA A 27 -8.81 -17.12 -1.85
CA ALA A 27 -8.31 -15.78 -2.13
C ALA A 27 -9.41 -14.89 -2.73
N HIS A 28 -10.24 -15.43 -3.62
CA HIS A 28 -11.41 -14.70 -4.16
C HIS A 28 -12.42 -14.36 -3.08
N GLU A 29 -12.79 -15.33 -2.24
CA GLU A 29 -13.70 -15.09 -1.11
C GLU A 29 -13.16 -14.02 -0.16
N MET A 30 -11.88 -14.08 0.16
CA MET A 30 -11.24 -13.07 1.02
C MET A 30 -11.19 -11.68 0.37
N SER A 31 -11.02 -11.61 -0.95
CA SER A 31 -11.10 -10.35 -1.72
C SER A 31 -12.49 -9.73 -1.62
N ASP A 32 -13.53 -10.52 -1.80
CA ASP A 32 -14.92 -10.05 -1.69
C ASP A 32 -15.22 -9.53 -0.27
N LEU A 33 -14.80 -10.27 0.75
CA LEU A 33 -14.94 -9.85 2.15
C LEU A 33 -14.14 -8.58 2.48
N ALA A 34 -12.98 -8.39 1.84
CA ALA A 34 -12.20 -7.17 1.99
C ALA A 34 -12.93 -5.96 1.40
N GLN A 35 -13.54 -6.12 0.23
CA GLN A 35 -14.35 -5.07 -0.38
C GLN A 35 -15.58 -4.74 0.49
N GLU A 36 -16.26 -5.73 1.05
CA GLU A 36 -17.34 -5.51 2.00
C GLU A 36 -16.88 -4.76 3.25
N GLU A 37 -15.65 -5.04 3.72
CA GLU A 37 -15.07 -4.37 4.89
C GLU A 37 -14.88 -2.86 4.68
N TYR A 38 -14.56 -2.42 3.46
CA TYR A 38 -14.47 -1.00 3.12
C TYR A 38 -15.80 -0.27 3.26
N GLY A 39 -16.86 -0.82 2.70
CA GLY A 39 -18.17 -0.18 2.54
C GLY A 39 -19.19 -0.51 3.63
N LYS A 40 -18.87 -1.34 4.63
CA LYS A 40 -19.87 -1.76 5.62
C LYS A 40 -20.40 -0.59 6.45
N ILE A 41 -21.72 -0.52 6.56
CA ILE A 41 -22.43 0.57 7.26
C ILE A 41 -22.59 0.33 8.76
N ARG A 42 -22.30 -0.87 9.27
CA ARG A 42 -22.46 -1.25 10.67
C ARG A 42 -21.25 -2.02 11.20
N GLY A 43 -21.04 -1.94 12.50
CA GLY A 43 -19.95 -2.63 13.18
C GLY A 43 -18.62 -1.90 13.09
N TYR A 44 -17.55 -2.55 13.48
CA TYR A 44 -16.19 -2.05 13.56
C TYR A 44 -15.27 -2.82 12.60
N SER A 45 -14.09 -2.29 12.35
CA SER A 45 -13.08 -2.97 11.54
C SER A 45 -12.76 -4.35 12.12
N ARG A 46 -12.64 -5.37 11.27
CA ARG A 46 -12.24 -6.73 11.69
C ARG A 46 -10.84 -6.75 12.31
N TRP A 47 -9.98 -5.83 11.87
CA TRP A 47 -8.62 -5.68 12.37
C TRP A 47 -8.52 -5.10 13.78
N LEU A 48 -9.59 -4.52 14.31
CA LEU A 48 -9.66 -4.00 15.68
C LEU A 48 -9.11 -4.98 16.71
N LYS A 49 -9.39 -6.27 16.53
CA LYS A 49 -8.97 -7.35 17.43
C LYS A 49 -7.45 -7.49 17.59
N ARG A 50 -6.68 -6.94 16.66
CA ARG A 50 -5.21 -6.95 16.74
C ARG A 50 -4.65 -5.88 17.66
N ALA A 51 -5.42 -4.86 17.99
CA ALA A 51 -5.01 -3.84 18.95
C ALA A 51 -5.00 -4.43 20.38
N PRO A 52 -4.06 -4.00 21.25
CA PRO A 52 -4.10 -4.39 22.66
C PRO A 52 -5.42 -4.01 23.33
N GLN A 53 -5.92 -4.85 24.24
CA GLN A 53 -7.25 -4.67 24.85
C GLN A 53 -7.42 -3.29 25.48
N HIS A 54 -6.42 -2.79 26.20
CA HIS A 54 -6.48 -1.45 26.81
C HIS A 54 -6.67 -0.34 25.78
N THR A 55 -6.11 -0.50 24.56
CA THR A 55 -6.28 0.43 23.46
C THR A 55 -7.70 0.39 22.91
N GLN A 56 -8.25 -0.82 22.73
CA GLN A 56 -9.65 -1.01 22.32
C GLN A 56 -10.61 -0.36 23.32
N ASP A 57 -10.36 -0.55 24.62
CA ASP A 57 -11.18 0.02 25.71
C ASP A 57 -11.13 1.56 25.69
N LEU A 58 -9.97 2.16 25.43
CA LEU A 58 -9.81 3.60 25.28
C LEU A 58 -10.57 4.13 24.06
N TRP A 59 -10.47 3.47 22.91
CA TRP A 59 -11.21 3.86 21.72
C TRP A 59 -12.71 3.75 21.91
N HIS A 60 -13.16 2.69 22.59
CA HIS A 60 -14.56 2.52 22.93
C HIS A 60 -15.06 3.63 23.85
N ALA A 61 -14.36 3.90 24.94
CA ALA A 61 -14.72 4.96 25.89
C ALA A 61 -14.75 6.35 25.22
N ALA A 62 -13.84 6.62 24.27
CA ALA A 62 -13.81 7.88 23.51
C ALA A 62 -14.81 7.91 22.36
N GLY A 63 -15.41 6.78 21.97
CA GLY A 63 -16.30 6.65 20.81
C GLY A 63 -15.61 6.86 19.47
N ILE A 64 -14.33 6.42 19.37
CA ILE A 64 -13.48 6.59 18.19
C ILE A 64 -13.01 5.26 17.59
N GLU A 65 -13.62 4.15 17.95
CA GLU A 65 -13.28 2.83 17.43
C GLU A 65 -13.23 2.82 15.91
N PRO A 66 -12.21 2.17 15.30
CA PRO A 66 -12.09 2.10 13.85
C PRO A 66 -13.25 1.33 13.24
N ARG A 67 -13.88 1.95 12.23
CA ARG A 67 -15.01 1.40 11.47
C ARG A 67 -14.60 1.20 10.02
N ALA A 68 -15.57 1.12 9.11
CA ALA A 68 -15.32 1.06 7.68
C ALA A 68 -14.81 2.40 7.12
N ILE A 69 -13.88 2.35 6.19
CA ILE A 69 -13.22 3.54 5.62
C ILE A 69 -14.24 4.44 4.92
N ASP A 70 -15.01 3.90 3.98
CA ASP A 70 -16.01 4.67 3.21
C ASP A 70 -17.03 5.33 4.12
N ARG A 71 -17.44 4.64 5.18
CA ARG A 71 -18.34 5.17 6.18
C ARG A 71 -17.77 6.39 6.89
N GLU A 72 -16.49 6.33 7.28
CA GLU A 72 -15.86 7.44 7.99
C GLU A 72 -15.59 8.63 7.07
N VAL A 73 -15.15 8.38 5.85
CA VAL A 73 -14.95 9.42 4.83
C VAL A 73 -16.28 10.11 4.53
N SER A 74 -17.34 9.35 4.28
CA SER A 74 -18.68 9.88 4.03
C SER A 74 -19.21 10.69 5.22
N CYS A 75 -19.00 10.21 6.46
CA CYS A 75 -19.35 10.95 7.67
C CYS A 75 -18.57 12.25 7.79
N ALA A 76 -17.26 12.24 7.53
CA ALA A 76 -16.43 13.43 7.59
C ALA A 76 -16.88 14.49 6.56
N LEU A 77 -17.08 14.07 5.32
CA LEU A 77 -17.58 14.95 4.26
C LEU A 77 -18.93 15.57 4.62
N HIS A 78 -19.84 14.78 5.19
CA HIS A 78 -21.14 15.29 5.65
C HIS A 78 -20.99 16.26 6.82
N MET A 79 -20.20 15.91 7.83
CA MET A 79 -20.06 16.72 9.05
C MET A 79 -19.31 18.04 8.81
N THR A 80 -18.40 18.08 7.85
CA THR A 80 -17.64 19.30 7.48
C THR A 80 -18.39 20.20 6.51
N HIS A 81 -19.52 19.73 5.97
CA HIS A 81 -20.38 20.57 5.14
C HIS A 81 -20.99 21.72 5.96
N MET A 82 -21.06 22.90 5.35
CA MET A 82 -21.55 24.12 6.01
C MET A 82 -22.95 23.90 6.63
N GLY A 83 -23.07 24.25 7.91
CA GLY A 83 -24.31 24.19 8.66
C GLY A 83 -24.64 22.84 9.30
N ASN A 84 -23.86 21.78 9.05
CA ASN A 84 -24.16 20.45 9.57
C ASN A 84 -23.67 20.19 11.00
N THR A 85 -22.47 20.61 11.32
CA THR A 85 -21.89 20.34 12.63
C THR A 85 -21.26 21.60 13.23
N SER A 86 -21.75 22.00 14.40
CA SER A 86 -21.24 23.17 15.14
C SER A 86 -20.41 22.83 16.37
N LYS A 87 -20.28 21.53 16.71
CA LYS A 87 -19.56 21.07 17.90
C LYS A 87 -18.16 20.63 17.56
N PRO A 88 -17.11 21.35 18.01
CA PRO A 88 -15.72 20.99 17.72
C PRO A 88 -15.36 19.56 18.12
N GLU A 89 -15.86 19.11 19.27
CA GLU A 89 -15.58 17.77 19.81
C GLU A 89 -16.09 16.66 18.86
N ALA A 90 -17.22 16.87 18.19
CA ALA A 90 -17.76 15.93 17.23
C ALA A 90 -16.85 15.82 15.99
N LEU A 91 -16.33 16.95 15.53
CA LEU A 91 -15.39 17.00 14.40
C LEU A 91 -14.05 16.34 14.75
N ILE A 92 -13.52 16.61 15.95
CA ILE A 92 -12.29 15.98 16.43
C ILE A 92 -12.45 14.46 16.53
N ARG A 93 -13.56 13.97 17.12
CA ARG A 93 -13.85 12.54 17.17
C ARG A 93 -13.96 11.91 15.78
N GLN A 94 -14.59 12.61 14.85
CA GLN A 94 -14.69 12.11 13.48
C GLN A 94 -13.32 12.05 12.79
N ALA A 95 -12.46 13.06 12.98
CA ALA A 95 -11.10 13.06 12.46
C ALA A 95 -10.27 11.89 13.02
N LEU A 96 -10.34 11.66 14.34
CA LEU A 96 -9.67 10.52 14.98
C LEU A 96 -10.20 9.19 14.45
N ARG A 97 -11.51 9.06 14.26
CA ARG A 97 -12.15 7.85 13.71
C ARG A 97 -11.74 7.61 12.26
N ASN A 98 -11.61 8.67 11.45
CA ASN A 98 -11.08 8.56 10.10
C ASN A 98 -9.65 8.00 10.12
N GLY A 99 -8.74 8.60 10.90
CA GLY A 99 -7.36 8.15 10.96
C GLY A 99 -7.22 6.71 11.47
N LEU A 100 -8.01 6.32 12.49
CA LEU A 100 -8.00 4.94 12.99
C LEU A 100 -8.59 3.96 11.98
N SER A 101 -9.63 4.34 11.24
CA SER A 101 -10.23 3.49 10.21
C SER A 101 -9.32 3.34 9.00
N ASP A 102 -8.55 4.36 8.65
CA ASP A 102 -7.51 4.27 7.63
C ASP A 102 -6.40 3.29 8.07
N GLY A 103 -5.79 3.51 9.23
CA GLY A 103 -4.69 2.67 9.71
C GLY A 103 -5.09 1.21 9.99
N TRP A 104 -6.20 0.99 10.72
CA TRP A 104 -6.70 -0.34 11.11
C TRP A 104 -7.64 -1.00 10.10
N GLY A 105 -7.99 -0.31 9.05
CA GLY A 105 -8.78 -0.84 7.94
C GLY A 105 -7.95 -0.87 6.67
N GLY A 106 -7.82 0.29 6.00
CA GLY A 106 -7.20 0.42 4.69
C GLY A 106 -5.74 0.02 4.64
N SER A 107 -4.91 0.64 5.45
CA SER A 107 -3.46 0.39 5.43
C SER A 107 -3.12 -1.05 5.84
N MET A 108 -3.75 -1.57 6.89
CA MET A 108 -3.53 -2.95 7.33
C MET A 108 -4.03 -3.96 6.29
N MET A 109 -5.20 -3.71 5.71
CA MET A 109 -5.77 -4.56 4.68
C MET A 109 -4.91 -4.56 3.41
N GLY A 110 -4.50 -3.38 2.95
CA GLY A 110 -3.59 -3.23 1.81
C GLY A 110 -2.29 -4.00 2.01
N THR A 111 -1.63 -3.83 3.15
CA THR A 111 -0.39 -4.54 3.47
C THR A 111 -0.57 -6.06 3.54
N GLU A 112 -1.59 -6.53 4.27
CA GLU A 112 -1.81 -7.97 4.45
C GLU A 112 -2.15 -8.67 3.13
N PHE A 113 -2.98 -8.07 2.28
CA PHE A 113 -3.33 -8.66 0.99
C PHE A 113 -2.23 -8.51 -0.05
N SER A 114 -1.44 -7.44 -0.03
CA SER A 114 -0.25 -7.33 -0.85
C SER A 114 0.76 -8.44 -0.52
N ASP A 115 0.94 -8.74 0.76
CA ASP A 115 1.80 -9.84 1.18
C ASP A 115 1.27 -11.21 0.70
N VAL A 116 -0.04 -11.42 0.74
CA VAL A 116 -0.65 -12.64 0.19
C VAL A 116 -0.38 -12.78 -1.31
N LEU A 117 -0.49 -11.69 -2.04
CA LEU A 117 -0.33 -11.70 -3.50
C LEU A 117 1.13 -11.81 -3.93
N PHE A 118 2.02 -11.03 -3.33
CA PHE A 118 3.40 -10.85 -3.79
C PHE A 118 4.45 -11.50 -2.87
N GLY A 119 4.04 -12.00 -1.72
CA GLY A 119 4.90 -12.56 -0.68
C GLY A 119 5.18 -11.57 0.44
N THR A 120 5.29 -12.09 1.67
CA THR A 120 5.64 -11.26 2.83
C THR A 120 7.08 -10.77 2.70
N PRO A 121 7.33 -9.44 2.73
CA PRO A 121 8.68 -8.89 2.60
C PRO A 121 9.55 -9.27 3.78
N LYS A 122 10.85 -9.41 3.54
CA LYS A 122 11.85 -9.70 4.57
C LYS A 122 12.84 -8.54 4.65
N PRO A 123 13.21 -8.08 5.85
CA PRO A 123 14.21 -7.03 6.02
C PRO A 123 15.50 -7.36 5.29
N ILE A 124 16.06 -6.39 4.57
CA ILE A 124 17.33 -6.45 3.88
C ILE A 124 18.17 -5.22 4.22
N ASP A 125 19.49 -5.35 4.11
CA ASP A 125 20.37 -4.18 4.13
C ASP A 125 20.33 -3.49 2.77
N THR A 126 20.13 -2.19 2.77
CA THR A 126 20.12 -1.36 1.55
C THR A 126 20.61 0.05 1.86
N GLU A 127 20.95 0.79 0.81
CA GLU A 127 21.24 2.22 0.90
C GLU A 127 20.44 3.00 -0.16
N ALA A 128 20.09 4.24 0.17
CA ALA A 128 19.46 5.15 -0.77
C ALA A 128 20.54 5.98 -1.49
N ASN A 129 20.66 5.79 -2.81
CA ASN A 129 21.71 6.40 -3.60
C ASN A 129 21.21 6.70 -5.02
N LEU A 130 21.25 7.96 -5.46
CA LEU A 130 20.87 8.37 -6.81
C LEU A 130 21.73 7.70 -7.90
N GLY A 131 22.96 7.29 -7.56
CA GLY A 131 23.86 6.56 -8.47
C GLY A 131 23.45 5.13 -8.83
N VAL A 132 22.32 4.63 -8.31
CA VAL A 132 21.77 3.32 -8.71
C VAL A 132 21.17 3.33 -10.12
N MET A 133 20.86 4.51 -10.65
CA MET A 133 20.42 4.67 -12.04
C MET A 133 21.60 4.49 -12.99
N VAL A 134 21.42 3.69 -14.03
CA VAL A 134 22.47 3.30 -14.99
C VAL A 134 22.25 4.06 -16.29
N ALA A 135 23.21 4.92 -16.67
CA ALA A 135 23.06 5.84 -17.80
C ALA A 135 22.76 5.15 -19.15
N GLU A 136 23.19 3.90 -19.33
CA GLU A 136 22.95 3.16 -20.57
C GLU A 136 21.67 2.31 -20.55
N ASN A 137 20.94 2.29 -19.43
CA ASN A 137 19.68 1.57 -19.30
C ASN A 137 18.50 2.54 -19.39
N VAL A 138 17.33 1.97 -19.64
CA VAL A 138 16.06 2.65 -19.35
C VAL A 138 15.86 2.63 -17.85
N ASN A 139 15.84 3.80 -17.20
CA ASN A 139 15.67 3.90 -15.75
C ASN A 139 14.22 4.25 -15.42
N ILE A 140 13.54 3.34 -14.74
CA ILE A 140 12.18 3.52 -14.24
C ILE A 140 12.24 3.63 -12.71
N VAL A 141 11.69 4.70 -12.17
CA VAL A 141 11.62 4.90 -10.73
C VAL A 141 10.18 4.73 -10.25
N VAL A 142 9.96 3.84 -9.29
CA VAL A 142 8.66 3.62 -8.65
C VAL A 142 8.58 4.41 -7.35
N HIS A 143 7.45 5.07 -7.10
CA HIS A 143 7.29 5.98 -5.98
C HIS A 143 5.84 5.99 -5.47
N GLY A 144 5.68 6.00 -4.15
CA GLY A 144 4.37 6.04 -3.48
C GLY A 144 4.24 4.99 -2.37
N HIS A 145 3.07 4.38 -2.24
CA HIS A 145 2.74 3.50 -1.12
C HIS A 145 2.20 2.13 -1.50
N ASP A 146 1.41 2.04 -2.59
CA ASP A 146 0.81 0.77 -3.00
C ASP A 146 1.82 -0.07 -3.80
N PRO A 147 2.23 -1.24 -3.32
CA PRO A 147 3.20 -2.07 -4.00
C PRO A 147 2.65 -2.78 -5.25
N SER A 148 1.33 -2.83 -5.46
CA SER A 148 0.73 -3.61 -6.56
C SER A 148 1.22 -3.16 -7.92
N LEU A 149 1.22 -1.85 -8.19
CA LEU A 149 1.72 -1.29 -9.43
C LEU A 149 3.23 -1.51 -9.58
N SER A 150 3.99 -1.24 -8.52
CA SER A 150 5.45 -1.36 -8.52
C SER A 150 5.91 -2.81 -8.71
N GLU A 151 5.23 -3.77 -8.10
CA GLU A 151 5.48 -5.21 -8.30
C GLU A 151 5.26 -5.61 -9.76
N MET A 152 4.19 -5.14 -10.38
CA MET A 152 3.90 -5.44 -11.78
C MET A 152 4.90 -4.78 -12.73
N ILE A 153 5.34 -3.56 -12.44
CA ILE A 153 6.41 -2.89 -13.22
C ILE A 153 7.69 -3.73 -13.18
N CYS A 154 8.10 -4.20 -11.99
CA CYS A 154 9.28 -5.04 -11.87
C CYS A 154 9.12 -6.37 -12.64
N GLU A 155 7.95 -7.01 -12.55
CA GLU A 155 7.67 -8.25 -13.27
C GLU A 155 7.83 -8.08 -14.78
N TYR A 156 7.29 -7.00 -15.34
CA TYR A 156 7.40 -6.72 -16.77
C TYR A 156 8.81 -6.25 -17.17
N ALA A 157 9.46 -5.40 -16.36
CA ALA A 157 10.81 -4.92 -16.64
C ALA A 157 11.84 -6.04 -16.69
N ASP A 158 11.66 -7.08 -15.86
CA ASP A 158 12.50 -8.27 -15.82
C ASP A 158 12.21 -9.26 -16.96
N SER A 159 11.11 -9.04 -17.71
CA SER A 159 10.73 -9.95 -18.79
C SER A 159 11.72 -9.86 -19.95
N LYS A 160 11.98 -11.02 -20.57
CA LYS A 160 12.85 -11.09 -21.77
C LYS A 160 12.36 -10.20 -22.89
N GLU A 161 11.05 -10.10 -23.09
CA GLU A 161 10.41 -9.28 -24.13
C GLU A 161 10.76 -7.79 -23.94
N MET A 162 10.59 -7.26 -22.72
CA MET A 162 10.87 -5.85 -22.45
C MET A 162 12.36 -5.53 -22.48
N ILE A 163 13.22 -6.44 -22.02
CA ILE A 163 14.68 -6.28 -22.09
C ILE A 163 15.14 -6.27 -23.56
N ASP A 164 14.62 -7.17 -24.38
CA ASP A 164 14.96 -7.25 -25.81
C ASP A 164 14.44 -6.00 -26.55
N TYR A 165 13.25 -5.50 -26.19
CA TYR A 165 12.71 -4.25 -26.73
C TYR A 165 13.60 -3.06 -26.38
N ALA A 166 13.96 -2.87 -25.11
CA ALA A 166 14.87 -1.81 -24.67
C ALA A 166 16.20 -1.85 -25.45
N LYS A 167 16.78 -3.04 -25.65
CA LYS A 167 17.99 -3.23 -26.43
C LYS A 167 17.80 -2.86 -27.90
N SER A 168 16.65 -3.15 -28.48
CA SER A 168 16.34 -2.79 -29.88
C SER A 168 16.25 -1.27 -30.08
N MET A 169 15.93 -0.53 -29.00
CA MET A 169 15.86 0.92 -28.99
C MET A 169 17.19 1.59 -28.61
N GLY A 170 18.25 0.80 -28.37
CA GLY A 170 19.61 1.30 -28.13
C GLY A 170 20.05 1.30 -26.66
N ALA A 171 19.20 0.91 -25.72
CA ALA A 171 19.57 0.75 -24.32
C ALA A 171 20.32 -0.58 -24.07
N LYS A 172 21.07 -0.68 -22.98
CA LYS A 172 21.72 -1.95 -22.58
C LYS A 172 20.77 -2.86 -21.78
N GLY A 173 19.74 -2.30 -21.15
CA GLY A 173 18.76 -3.00 -20.34
C GLY A 173 17.77 -2.06 -19.71
N ILE A 174 17.09 -2.54 -18.67
CA ILE A 174 16.14 -1.77 -17.86
C ILE A 174 16.63 -1.79 -16.42
N THR A 175 16.61 -0.65 -15.74
CA THR A 175 16.85 -0.54 -14.30
C THR A 175 15.57 -0.04 -13.65
N VAL A 176 15.01 -0.83 -12.74
CA VAL A 176 13.95 -0.35 -11.84
C VAL A 176 14.59 0.01 -10.52
N SER A 177 14.36 1.21 -10.04
CA SER A 177 14.77 1.66 -8.72
C SER A 177 13.61 2.34 -8.02
N GLY A 178 13.74 2.64 -6.75
CA GLY A 178 12.58 3.11 -6.02
C GLY A 178 12.82 4.25 -5.06
N VAL A 179 11.72 4.90 -4.73
CA VAL A 179 11.62 5.98 -3.74
C VAL A 179 10.43 5.70 -2.84
N CYS A 180 10.56 5.95 -1.52
CA CYS A 180 9.46 5.89 -0.56
C CYS A 180 8.97 4.46 -0.23
N CYS A 181 7.71 4.32 0.23
CA CYS A 181 7.22 3.08 0.85
C CYS A 181 7.01 1.93 -0.13
N THR A 182 6.43 2.18 -1.30
CA THR A 182 6.23 1.13 -2.32
C THR A 182 7.56 0.47 -2.69
N SER A 183 8.60 1.27 -2.85
CA SER A 183 9.91 0.75 -3.20
C SER A 183 10.59 -0.01 -2.06
N ASN A 184 10.34 0.35 -0.79
CA ASN A 184 10.85 -0.42 0.34
C ASN A 184 10.29 -1.86 0.32
N GLU A 185 9.01 -2.02 0.05
CA GLU A 185 8.39 -3.34 -0.04
C GLU A 185 8.94 -4.14 -1.22
N VAL A 186 9.03 -3.52 -2.39
CA VAL A 186 9.55 -4.17 -3.60
C VAL A 186 11.05 -4.48 -3.46
N ALA A 187 11.84 -3.60 -2.83
CA ALA A 187 13.22 -3.87 -2.51
C ALA A 187 13.37 -5.11 -1.60
N MET A 188 12.54 -5.22 -0.57
CA MET A 188 12.55 -6.37 0.33
C MET A 188 12.08 -7.68 -0.33
N ARG A 189 11.24 -7.60 -1.38
CA ARG A 189 10.76 -8.78 -2.11
C ARG A 189 11.65 -9.17 -3.29
N ARG A 190 12.15 -8.18 -4.03
CA ARG A 190 12.84 -8.38 -5.32
C ARG A 190 14.29 -7.89 -5.35
N GLY A 191 14.72 -7.13 -4.33
CA GLY A 191 16.09 -6.63 -4.26
C GLY A 191 16.35 -5.43 -5.17
N ILE A 192 15.33 -4.68 -5.62
CA ILE A 192 15.57 -3.46 -6.40
C ILE A 192 16.35 -2.43 -5.58
N PRO A 193 17.22 -1.63 -6.20
CA PRO A 193 17.95 -0.59 -5.50
C PRO A 193 17.05 0.60 -5.14
N MET A 194 17.41 1.31 -4.06
CA MET A 194 16.73 2.51 -3.62
C MET A 194 17.42 3.75 -4.19
N ALA A 195 16.71 4.55 -5.00
CA ALA A 195 17.23 5.81 -5.52
C ALA A 195 17.25 6.93 -4.46
N GLY A 196 16.31 6.88 -3.51
CA GLY A 196 16.25 7.89 -2.45
C GLY A 196 15.08 7.67 -1.50
N ASN A 197 14.97 8.54 -0.50
CA ASN A 197 13.77 8.68 0.33
C ASN A 197 12.80 9.71 -0.29
N PHE A 198 11.62 9.90 0.33
CA PHE A 198 10.59 10.79 -0.23
C PHE A 198 11.04 12.27 -0.33
N LEU A 199 11.98 12.74 0.48
CA LEU A 199 12.52 14.10 0.39
C LEU A 199 13.46 14.29 -0.82
N GLN A 200 13.91 13.20 -1.45
CA GLN A 200 14.84 13.21 -2.57
C GLN A 200 14.14 12.99 -3.92
N GLN A 201 12.80 12.89 -3.95
CA GLN A 201 12.05 12.54 -5.15
C GLN A 201 12.29 13.52 -6.31
N GLU A 202 12.39 14.81 -6.05
CA GLU A 202 12.74 15.82 -7.07
C GLU A 202 14.17 15.65 -7.56
N ASN A 203 15.10 15.28 -6.69
CA ASN A 203 16.49 15.05 -7.08
C ASN A 203 16.63 13.90 -8.07
N VAL A 204 15.77 12.86 -7.98
CA VAL A 204 15.73 11.76 -8.95
C VAL A 204 15.50 12.31 -10.36
N VAL A 205 14.51 13.19 -10.52
CA VAL A 205 14.19 13.82 -11.81
C VAL A 205 15.33 14.75 -12.26
N LEU A 206 15.89 15.53 -11.33
CA LEU A 206 16.98 16.49 -11.62
C LEU A 206 18.29 15.81 -12.05
N THR A 207 18.47 14.52 -11.83
CA THR A 207 19.64 13.79 -12.32
C THR A 207 19.69 13.75 -13.86
N GLY A 208 18.53 13.84 -14.51
CA GLY A 208 18.39 13.64 -15.96
C GLY A 208 18.63 12.19 -16.42
N ALA A 209 18.80 11.25 -15.50
CA ALA A 209 19.00 9.84 -15.80
C ALA A 209 17.73 9.00 -15.68
N CYS A 210 16.62 9.58 -15.19
CA CYS A 210 15.34 8.91 -15.03
C CYS A 210 14.47 9.12 -16.27
N GLU A 211 14.18 8.05 -17.02
CA GLU A 211 13.28 8.11 -18.19
C GLU A 211 11.82 8.18 -17.78
N ALA A 212 11.46 7.54 -16.66
CA ALA A 212 10.10 7.56 -16.13
C ALA A 212 10.08 7.44 -14.62
N ILE A 213 9.29 8.28 -13.96
CA ILE A 213 8.88 8.08 -12.57
C ILE A 213 7.42 7.70 -12.57
N VAL A 214 7.10 6.54 -11.98
CA VAL A 214 5.74 6.01 -11.89
C VAL A 214 5.27 6.15 -10.47
N VAL A 215 4.22 6.92 -10.28
CA VAL A 215 3.69 7.27 -8.96
C VAL A 215 2.35 6.59 -8.73
N ASP A 216 2.13 6.12 -7.52
CA ASP A 216 0.84 5.54 -7.11
C ASP A 216 0.04 6.51 -6.20
N VAL A 217 0.22 6.45 -4.90
CA VAL A 217 -0.56 7.23 -3.93
C VAL A 217 0.31 7.65 -2.76
N GLN A 218 0.01 8.82 -2.19
CA GLN A 218 0.68 9.44 -1.03
C GLN A 218 2.16 9.82 -1.27
N CYS A 219 2.64 10.76 -0.48
CA CYS A 219 4.03 11.25 -0.48
C CYS A 219 4.54 11.80 -1.82
N ILE A 220 3.68 12.02 -2.81
CA ILE A 220 4.06 12.61 -4.08
C ILE A 220 4.06 14.13 -3.97
N PHE A 221 5.19 14.78 -4.26
CA PHE A 221 5.25 16.23 -4.28
C PHE A 221 4.58 16.79 -5.54
N PRO A 222 3.79 17.88 -5.43
CA PRO A 222 3.15 18.49 -6.58
C PRO A 222 4.13 18.93 -7.68
N ALA A 223 5.39 19.20 -7.32
CA ALA A 223 6.43 19.60 -8.26
C ALA A 223 6.90 18.47 -9.22
N LEU A 224 6.44 17.22 -9.01
CA LEU A 224 6.71 16.12 -9.93
C LEU A 224 5.75 16.07 -11.13
N GLY A 225 4.63 16.81 -11.08
CA GLY A 225 3.58 16.83 -12.12
C GLY A 225 3.70 17.94 -13.13
#